data_6712c1c6dcc238d58f5538bf68f66713
#
_entry.id   6712c1c6dcc238d58f5538bf68f66713
#
_cell.length_a   1.000
_cell.length_b   1.000
_cell.length_c   1.000
_cell.angle_alpha   90.00
_cell.angle_beta   90.00
_cell.angle_gamma   90.00
#
_symmetry.space_group_name_H-M   'P 1'
#
loop_
_entity.id
_entity.type
_entity.pdbx_description
1 polymer ?
#
loop_
_entity_poly.entity_id
_entity_poly.type
_entity_poly.pdbx_seq_one_letter_code
_entity_poly.pdbx_strand_id
1 'polypeptide(L)'
;LEVEHLGKTLRSTVAQIQELMHDILVEQEEKRKSELDALQSQINPHFLYNTLDSIVWMIEGERYEDAVFMVTQLASLFRISLSRGKTIISMEDELKHARNYMNIQKIRYKNKFTVEFQVEDAILSCCTVKLVIQPLLENAIYYGMESMDGDGEITVVGYRKGDDVYVEVRDNGLGMPDEMVDALLTENNRVRKHGSGVGLINVHNRIRLRFGEPYGLEIDSCLDEGTTVRIHLPYIAYSPENTELL
;
A
#
# COMPACT_ATOMS: atom_id res chain seq x y z
N LEU A 1 -49.24 18.18 -39.26
CA LEU A 1 -49.35 17.31 -38.06
C LEU A 1 -48.20 16.31 -37.98
N GLU A 2 -47.93 15.47 -38.99
CA GLU A 2 -46.84 14.44 -38.91
C GLU A 2 -45.44 15.07 -38.96
N VAL A 3 -45.20 16.09 -39.79
CA VAL A 3 -43.90 16.78 -39.87
C VAL A 3 -43.60 17.55 -38.61
N GLU A 4 -44.61 18.08 -37.93
CA GLU A 4 -44.48 18.82 -36.68
C GLU A 4 -44.16 17.86 -35.51
N HIS A 5 -44.75 16.68 -35.51
CA HIS A 5 -44.46 15.62 -34.55
C HIS A 5 -43.00 15.09 -34.71
N LEU A 6 -42.59 14.85 -35.98
CA LEU A 6 -41.21 14.45 -36.29
C LEU A 6 -40.20 15.48 -35.84
N GLY A 7 -40.44 16.79 -36.09
CA GLY A 7 -39.58 17.87 -35.67
C GLY A 7 -39.49 18.03 -34.14
N LYS A 8 -40.54 17.70 -33.40
CA LYS A 8 -40.58 17.70 -31.95
C LYS A 8 -39.78 16.53 -31.36
N THR A 9 -39.94 15.35 -31.93
CA THR A 9 -39.21 14.13 -31.54
C THR A 9 -37.72 14.31 -31.81
N LEU A 10 -37.33 14.85 -32.96
CA LEU A 10 -35.95 15.09 -33.32
C LEU A 10 -35.27 16.07 -32.35
N ARG A 11 -35.94 17.15 -31.98
CA ARG A 11 -35.43 18.13 -30.98
C ARG A 11 -35.26 17.51 -29.59
N SER A 12 -36.23 16.69 -29.18
CA SER A 12 -36.15 15.97 -27.93
C SER A 12 -34.97 14.99 -27.89
N THR A 13 -34.76 14.25 -28.99
CA THR A 13 -33.64 13.29 -29.10
C THR A 13 -32.28 14.01 -29.10
N VAL A 14 -32.17 15.16 -29.81
CA VAL A 14 -30.93 15.99 -29.80
C VAL A 14 -30.65 16.53 -28.39
N ALA A 15 -31.67 17.00 -27.66
CA ALA A 15 -31.52 17.47 -26.31
C ALA A 15 -31.07 16.34 -25.36
N GLN A 16 -31.66 15.14 -25.49
CA GLN A 16 -31.21 13.97 -24.69
C GLN A 16 -29.78 13.55 -25.03
N ILE A 17 -29.37 13.59 -26.29
CA ILE A 17 -27.99 13.30 -26.69
C ILE A 17 -27.03 14.32 -26.08
N GLN A 18 -27.38 15.60 -26.08
CA GLN A 18 -26.56 16.66 -25.49
C GLN A 18 -26.42 16.50 -23.96
N GLU A 19 -27.51 16.13 -23.29
CA GLU A 19 -27.50 15.85 -21.86
C GLU A 19 -26.63 14.64 -21.53
N LEU A 20 -26.79 13.50 -22.25
CA LEU A 20 -25.95 12.32 -22.08
C LEU A 20 -24.47 12.60 -22.39
N MET A 21 -24.16 13.39 -23.38
CA MET A 21 -22.78 13.80 -23.68
C MET A 21 -22.19 14.65 -22.57
N HIS A 22 -22.99 15.54 -21.99
CA HIS A 22 -22.55 16.33 -20.83
C HIS A 22 -22.25 15.45 -19.62
N ASP A 23 -23.15 14.50 -19.31
CA ASP A 23 -22.99 13.58 -18.20
C ASP A 23 -21.73 12.70 -18.36
N ILE A 24 -21.50 12.19 -19.58
CA ILE A 24 -20.28 11.42 -19.89
C ILE A 24 -19.02 12.25 -19.67
N LEU A 25 -19.02 13.51 -20.08
CA LEU A 25 -17.84 14.39 -19.90
C LEU A 25 -17.59 14.68 -18.42
N VAL A 26 -18.63 14.92 -17.63
CA VAL A 26 -18.52 15.13 -16.18
C VAL A 26 -17.99 13.86 -15.49
N GLU A 27 -18.54 12.70 -15.83
CA GLU A 27 -18.07 11.41 -15.27
C GLU A 27 -16.63 11.10 -15.62
N GLN A 28 -16.19 11.41 -16.86
CA GLN A 28 -14.79 11.26 -17.27
C GLN A 28 -13.85 12.21 -16.51
N GLU A 29 -14.29 13.42 -16.24
CA GLU A 29 -13.49 14.41 -15.51
C GLU A 29 -13.36 14.05 -14.02
N GLU A 30 -14.44 13.57 -13.40
CA GLU A 30 -14.43 13.04 -12.03
C GLU A 30 -13.55 11.79 -11.92
N LYS A 31 -13.66 10.86 -12.86
CA LYS A 31 -12.80 9.67 -12.93
C LYS A 31 -11.34 10.05 -13.08
N ARG A 32 -11.00 10.96 -13.97
CA ARG A 32 -9.63 11.45 -14.16
C ARG A 32 -9.08 12.13 -12.91
N LYS A 33 -9.90 12.93 -12.22
CA LYS A 33 -9.52 13.55 -10.94
C LYS A 33 -9.29 12.51 -9.86
N SER A 34 -10.17 11.52 -9.74
CA SER A 34 -10.01 10.40 -8.81
C SER A 34 -8.75 9.58 -9.09
N GLU A 35 -8.43 9.33 -10.38
CA GLU A 35 -7.20 8.64 -10.78
C GLU A 35 -5.94 9.46 -10.44
N LEU A 36 -5.97 10.79 -10.62
CA LEU A 36 -4.88 11.68 -10.24
C LEU A 36 -4.70 11.75 -8.71
N ASP A 37 -5.78 11.84 -7.97
CA ASP A 37 -5.75 11.85 -6.51
C ASP A 37 -5.24 10.50 -5.96
N ALA A 38 -5.63 9.39 -6.57
CA ALA A 38 -5.11 8.05 -6.26
C ALA A 38 -3.61 7.93 -6.59
N LEU A 39 -3.14 8.50 -7.69
CA LEU A 39 -1.72 8.55 -8.05
C LEU A 39 -0.91 9.42 -7.07
N GLN A 40 -1.44 10.57 -6.67
CA GLN A 40 -0.79 11.44 -5.68
C GLN A 40 -0.74 10.80 -4.29
N SER A 41 -1.77 10.05 -3.90
CA SER A 41 -1.81 9.36 -2.61
C SER A 41 -0.84 8.17 -2.50
N GLN A 42 -0.34 7.65 -3.64
CA GLN A 42 0.66 6.57 -3.66
C GLN A 42 2.07 7.02 -3.23
N ILE A 43 2.33 8.32 -3.22
CA ILE A 43 3.59 8.90 -2.73
C ILE A 43 3.25 9.70 -1.48
N ASN A 44 3.72 9.25 -0.32
CA ASN A 44 3.62 10.03 0.91
C ASN A 44 4.56 11.25 0.80
N PRO A 45 4.05 12.51 0.62
CA PRO A 45 4.91 13.67 0.41
C PRO A 45 5.85 13.92 1.59
N HIS A 46 5.38 13.66 2.81
CA HIS A 46 6.17 13.82 4.02
C HIS A 46 7.35 12.82 4.06
N PHE A 47 7.15 11.58 3.63
CA PHE A 47 8.23 10.61 3.50
C PHE A 47 9.27 11.08 2.48
N LEU A 48 8.83 11.61 1.33
CA LEU A 48 9.71 12.11 0.28
C LEU A 48 10.55 13.29 0.77
N TYR A 49 9.92 14.33 1.34
CA TYR A 49 10.65 15.50 1.86
C TYR A 49 11.66 15.11 2.93
N ASN A 50 11.28 14.31 3.91
CA ASN A 50 12.19 13.87 4.96
C ASN A 50 13.35 13.01 4.44
N THR A 51 13.14 12.26 3.37
CA THR A 51 14.21 11.48 2.73
C THR A 51 15.17 12.38 1.98
N LEU A 52 14.67 13.37 1.24
CA LEU A 52 15.50 14.36 0.55
C LEU A 52 16.32 15.20 1.55
N ASP A 53 15.72 15.68 2.63
CA ASP A 53 16.42 16.39 3.70
C ASP A 53 17.54 15.53 4.30
N SER A 54 17.27 14.25 4.54
CA SER A 54 18.29 13.31 5.04
C SER A 54 19.45 13.17 4.06
N ILE A 55 19.20 13.15 2.75
CA ILE A 55 20.23 13.10 1.70
C ILE A 55 21.08 14.38 1.74
N VAL A 56 20.44 15.56 1.84
CA VAL A 56 21.14 16.85 1.95
C VAL A 56 22.08 16.85 3.17
N TRP A 57 21.58 16.44 4.34
CA TRP A 57 22.40 16.36 5.56
C TRP A 57 23.58 15.38 5.44
N MET A 58 23.41 14.28 4.70
CA MET A 58 24.51 13.35 4.42
C MET A 58 25.58 14.00 3.55
N ILE A 59 25.18 14.76 2.53
CA ILE A 59 26.11 15.48 1.64
C ILE A 59 26.85 16.57 2.41
N GLU A 60 26.15 17.36 3.23
CA GLU A 60 26.76 18.38 4.09
C GLU A 60 27.71 17.78 5.13
N GLY A 61 27.43 16.58 5.61
CA GLY A 61 28.26 15.80 6.52
C GLY A 61 29.34 14.96 5.84
N GLU A 62 29.60 15.17 4.55
CA GLU A 62 30.60 14.43 3.75
C GLU A 62 30.38 12.91 3.67
N ARG A 63 29.16 12.43 3.95
CA ARG A 63 28.75 11.03 3.90
C ARG A 63 28.22 10.68 2.50
N TYR A 64 29.04 10.82 1.49
CA TYR A 64 28.62 10.69 0.07
C TYR A 64 28.16 9.28 -0.29
N GLU A 65 28.78 8.23 0.25
CA GLU A 65 28.39 6.83 -0.01
C GLU A 65 26.97 6.55 0.51
N ASP A 66 26.65 7.03 1.72
CA ASP A 66 25.31 6.91 2.28
C ASP A 66 24.27 7.71 1.49
N ALA A 67 24.64 8.91 1.01
CA ALA A 67 23.77 9.72 0.16
C ALA A 67 23.48 9.01 -1.17
N VAL A 68 24.48 8.45 -1.83
CA VAL A 68 24.30 7.67 -3.08
C VAL A 68 23.45 6.43 -2.83
N PHE A 69 23.69 5.70 -1.73
CA PHE A 69 22.86 4.57 -1.35
C PHE A 69 21.39 4.99 -1.18
N MET A 70 21.12 6.07 -0.44
CA MET A 70 19.78 6.58 -0.18
C MET A 70 19.06 6.97 -1.47
N VAL A 71 19.72 7.69 -2.38
CA VAL A 71 19.18 8.06 -3.70
C VAL A 71 18.84 6.80 -4.52
N THR A 72 19.70 5.78 -4.48
CA THR A 72 19.49 4.52 -5.20
C THR A 72 18.28 3.77 -4.68
N GLN A 73 18.12 3.68 -3.33
CA GLN A 73 16.94 3.06 -2.70
C GLN A 73 15.66 3.81 -3.09
N LEU A 74 15.69 5.15 -3.02
CA LEU A 74 14.56 6.00 -3.36
C LEU A 74 14.15 5.85 -4.84
N ALA A 75 15.11 5.86 -5.75
CA ALA A 75 14.85 5.66 -7.18
C ALA A 75 14.24 4.28 -7.48
N SER A 76 14.74 3.22 -6.81
CA SER A 76 14.20 1.86 -6.95
C SER A 76 12.79 1.75 -6.39
N LEU A 77 12.52 2.37 -5.23
CA LEU A 77 11.21 2.45 -4.59
C LEU A 77 10.18 3.12 -5.52
N PHE A 78 10.50 4.26 -6.09
CA PHE A 78 9.61 4.95 -7.02
C PHE A 78 9.37 4.19 -8.32
N ARG A 79 10.37 3.49 -8.86
CA ARG A 79 10.21 2.68 -10.06
C ARG A 79 9.12 1.62 -9.88
N ILE A 80 9.06 0.98 -8.72
CA ILE A 80 8.05 -0.02 -8.39
C ILE A 80 6.71 0.65 -8.09
N SER A 81 6.70 1.72 -7.29
CA SER A 81 5.47 2.45 -6.94
C SER A 81 4.74 2.98 -8.17
N LEU A 82 5.48 3.52 -9.14
CA LEU A 82 4.91 4.11 -10.35
C LEU A 82 4.60 3.10 -11.46
N SER A 83 5.02 1.85 -11.36
CA SER A 83 4.91 0.69 -12.29
C SER A 83 3.84 0.80 -13.40
N ARG A 84 3.85 1.88 -14.17
CA ARG A 84 2.98 2.17 -15.34
C ARG A 84 1.48 1.93 -15.10
N GLY A 85 0.97 2.24 -13.91
CA GLY A 85 -0.44 2.09 -13.57
C GLY A 85 -0.90 0.66 -13.24
N LYS A 86 0.01 -0.32 -13.22
CA LYS A 86 -0.35 -1.69 -12.82
C LYS A 86 -0.77 -1.73 -11.34
N THR A 87 -1.87 -2.42 -11.07
CA THR A 87 -2.37 -2.66 -9.71
C THR A 87 -1.88 -3.98 -9.13
N ILE A 88 -1.56 -4.95 -10.00
CA ILE A 88 -1.02 -6.27 -9.65
C ILE A 88 0.45 -6.32 -10.07
N ILE A 89 1.30 -6.76 -9.15
CA ILE A 89 2.74 -6.95 -9.35
C ILE A 89 3.16 -8.33 -8.81
N SER A 90 4.43 -8.71 -9.06
CA SER A 90 4.99 -9.91 -8.45
C SER A 90 5.26 -9.68 -6.95
N MET A 91 5.20 -10.73 -6.15
CA MET A 91 5.61 -10.67 -4.74
C MET A 91 7.08 -10.28 -4.61
N GLU A 92 7.93 -10.67 -5.55
CA GLU A 92 9.33 -10.26 -5.60
C GLU A 92 9.48 -8.74 -5.68
N ASP A 93 8.73 -8.06 -6.57
CA ASP A 93 8.74 -6.60 -6.70
C ASP A 93 8.19 -5.92 -5.44
N GLU A 94 7.12 -6.45 -4.86
CA GLU A 94 6.53 -5.93 -3.62
C GLU A 94 7.50 -6.04 -2.43
N LEU A 95 8.18 -7.19 -2.28
CA LEU A 95 9.22 -7.37 -1.26
C LEU A 95 10.45 -6.49 -1.50
N LYS A 96 10.84 -6.30 -2.76
CA LYS A 96 11.92 -5.38 -3.13
C LYS A 96 11.56 -3.95 -2.76
N HIS A 97 10.32 -3.54 -3.02
CA HIS A 97 9.80 -2.24 -2.60
C HIS A 97 9.86 -2.10 -1.07
N ALA A 98 9.39 -3.10 -0.33
CA ALA A 98 9.41 -3.14 1.13
C ALA A 98 10.85 -3.03 1.68
N ARG A 99 11.81 -3.75 1.09
CA ARG A 99 13.24 -3.67 1.48
C ARG A 99 13.82 -2.28 1.23
N ASN A 100 13.56 -1.67 0.08
CA ASN A 100 14.03 -0.32 -0.24
C ASN A 100 13.44 0.69 0.76
N TYR A 101 12.16 0.60 1.07
CA TYR A 101 11.50 1.43 2.08
C TYR A 101 12.17 1.30 3.46
N MET A 102 12.41 0.06 3.92
CA MET A 102 13.03 -0.19 5.23
C MET A 102 14.48 0.26 5.29
N ASN A 103 15.25 0.13 4.19
CA ASN A 103 16.62 0.66 4.11
C ASN A 103 16.66 2.18 4.30
N ILE A 104 15.72 2.90 3.69
CA ILE A 104 15.58 4.35 3.88
C ILE A 104 15.21 4.67 5.34
N GLN A 105 14.24 3.97 5.91
CA GLN A 105 13.78 4.20 7.28
C GLN A 105 14.86 3.89 8.32
N LYS A 106 15.63 2.81 8.17
CA LYS A 106 16.75 2.49 9.08
C LYS A 106 17.73 3.65 9.21
N ILE A 107 18.09 4.27 8.08
CA ILE A 107 19.01 5.41 8.09
C ILE A 107 18.36 6.62 8.77
N ARG A 108 17.10 6.91 8.46
CA ARG A 108 16.36 8.04 9.06
C ARG A 108 16.20 7.91 10.58
N TYR A 109 15.91 6.72 11.04
CA TYR A 109 15.79 6.42 12.48
C TYR A 109 17.14 6.08 13.15
N LYS A 110 18.27 6.35 12.47
CA LYS A 110 19.64 6.17 13.02
C LYS A 110 19.86 4.75 13.57
N ASN A 111 19.35 3.74 12.87
CA ASN A 111 19.42 2.33 13.25
C ASN A 111 18.81 2.00 14.64
N LYS A 112 17.74 2.70 15.05
CA LYS A 112 17.03 2.40 16.30
C LYS A 112 16.33 1.04 16.31
N PHE A 113 16.18 0.40 15.15
CA PHE A 113 15.59 -0.92 15.01
C PHE A 113 16.32 -1.76 13.97
N THR A 114 16.19 -3.06 14.08
CA THR A 114 16.65 -4.03 13.09
C THR A 114 15.50 -4.53 12.23
N VAL A 115 15.81 -4.95 11.01
CA VAL A 115 14.81 -5.53 10.10
C VAL A 115 15.37 -6.79 9.48
N GLU A 116 14.62 -7.87 9.56
CA GLU A 116 14.95 -9.15 8.93
C GLU A 116 13.84 -9.57 7.96
N PHE A 117 14.24 -10.20 6.84
CA PHE A 117 13.32 -10.74 5.84
C PHE A 117 13.59 -12.24 5.68
N GLN A 118 12.67 -13.04 6.16
CA GLN A 118 12.67 -14.50 6.10
C GLN A 118 11.59 -14.94 5.11
N VAL A 119 11.91 -15.01 3.83
CA VAL A 119 10.94 -15.24 2.75
C VAL A 119 11.32 -16.46 1.94
N GLU A 120 10.37 -17.36 1.75
CA GLU A 120 10.50 -18.53 0.88
C GLU A 120 10.50 -18.12 -0.59
N ASP A 121 11.41 -18.69 -1.38
CA ASP A 121 11.48 -18.45 -2.82
C ASP A 121 10.17 -18.83 -3.55
N ALA A 122 9.43 -19.79 -3.00
CA ALA A 122 8.18 -20.29 -3.55
C ALA A 122 7.10 -19.22 -3.75
N ILE A 123 7.15 -18.10 -3.01
CA ILE A 123 6.16 -17.03 -3.13
C ILE A 123 6.60 -15.86 -4.02
N LEU A 124 7.87 -15.79 -4.42
CA LEU A 124 8.41 -14.65 -5.15
C LEU A 124 7.71 -14.42 -6.49
N SER A 125 7.32 -15.50 -7.15
CA SER A 125 6.65 -15.48 -8.46
C SER A 125 5.12 -15.47 -8.37
N CYS A 126 4.51 -15.16 -7.23
CA CYS A 126 3.05 -15.03 -7.13
C CYS A 126 2.58 -13.58 -7.35
N CYS A 127 1.30 -13.43 -7.75
CA CYS A 127 0.62 -12.15 -7.87
C CYS A 127 0.31 -11.57 -6.49
N THR A 128 0.47 -10.26 -6.35
CA THR A 128 -0.03 -9.49 -5.21
C THR A 128 -0.57 -8.14 -5.64
N VAL A 129 -1.41 -7.54 -4.81
CA VAL A 129 -1.79 -6.14 -4.97
C VAL A 129 -0.60 -5.27 -4.58
N LYS A 130 -0.30 -4.26 -5.39
CA LYS A 130 0.82 -3.33 -5.19
C LYS A 130 0.67 -2.54 -3.89
N LEU A 131 1.79 -2.30 -3.18
CA LEU A 131 1.87 -1.47 -1.98
C LEU A 131 0.95 -1.97 -0.84
N VAL A 132 1.01 -3.25 -0.55
CA VAL A 132 0.28 -3.86 0.58
C VAL A 132 1.19 -4.11 1.78
N ILE A 133 2.50 -4.34 1.58
CA ILE A 133 3.45 -4.57 2.68
C ILE A 133 3.88 -3.25 3.34
N GLN A 134 4.08 -2.19 2.56
CA GLN A 134 4.56 -0.90 3.09
C GLN A 134 3.68 -0.35 4.23
N PRO A 135 2.32 -0.30 4.15
CA PRO A 135 1.51 0.20 5.26
C PRO A 135 1.64 -0.63 6.55
N LEU A 136 1.92 -1.94 6.43
CA LEU A 136 2.19 -2.78 7.59
C LEU A 136 3.52 -2.40 8.26
N LEU A 137 4.55 -2.16 7.45
CA LEU A 137 5.86 -1.69 7.92
C LEU A 137 5.79 -0.28 8.53
N GLU A 138 5.01 0.62 7.92
CA GLU A 138 4.74 1.95 8.48
C GLU A 138 4.09 1.85 9.86
N ASN A 139 3.13 0.95 10.02
CA ASN A 139 2.47 0.70 11.28
C ASN A 139 3.44 0.14 12.34
N ALA A 140 4.27 -0.84 11.98
CA ALA A 140 5.28 -1.41 12.86
C ALA A 140 6.32 -0.36 13.31
N ILE A 141 6.76 0.52 12.41
CA ILE A 141 7.69 1.61 12.77
C ILE A 141 7.02 2.60 13.71
N TYR A 142 5.83 3.10 13.34
CA TYR A 142 5.19 4.19 14.07
C TYR A 142 4.72 3.77 15.47
N TYR A 143 4.11 2.60 15.59
CA TYR A 143 3.55 2.12 16.86
C TYR A 143 4.48 1.17 17.61
N GLY A 144 5.31 0.42 16.89
CA GLY A 144 6.24 -0.53 17.49
C GLY A 144 7.56 0.11 17.91
N MET A 145 8.16 0.94 17.04
CA MET A 145 9.55 1.34 17.17
C MET A 145 9.78 2.76 17.69
N GLU A 146 8.78 3.66 17.64
CA GLU A 146 8.95 5.06 17.98
C GLU A 146 9.32 5.26 19.45
N SER A 147 8.83 4.39 20.34
CA SER A 147 9.11 4.39 21.78
C SER A 147 10.34 3.57 22.19
N MET A 148 11.00 2.88 21.25
CA MET A 148 12.13 1.97 21.52
C MET A 148 13.46 2.70 21.43
N ASP A 149 14.39 2.39 22.35
CA ASP A 149 15.73 3.01 22.41
C ASP A 149 16.84 2.12 21.82
N GLY A 150 16.54 1.41 20.72
CA GLY A 150 17.53 0.62 19.98
C GLY A 150 17.30 -0.89 19.96
N ASP A 151 16.30 -1.39 20.69
CA ASP A 151 15.97 -2.81 20.82
C ASP A 151 14.82 -3.22 19.91
N GLY A 152 14.44 -2.32 18.99
CA GLY A 152 13.33 -2.57 18.06
C GLY A 152 13.69 -3.64 17.03
N GLU A 153 12.81 -4.61 16.86
CA GLU A 153 12.95 -5.67 15.88
C GLU A 153 11.70 -5.75 15.01
N ILE A 154 11.90 -5.73 13.70
CA ILE A 154 10.83 -5.98 12.73
C ILE A 154 11.25 -7.17 11.88
N THR A 155 10.38 -8.19 11.80
CA THR A 155 10.62 -9.35 10.97
C THR A 155 9.51 -9.47 9.92
N VAL A 156 9.89 -9.61 8.65
CA VAL A 156 8.99 -9.91 7.55
C VAL A 156 9.16 -11.38 7.20
N VAL A 157 8.10 -12.17 7.40
CA VAL A 157 8.08 -13.61 7.11
C VAL A 157 7.15 -13.85 5.93
N GLY A 158 7.62 -14.55 4.91
CA GLY A 158 6.81 -14.91 3.75
C GLY A 158 6.88 -16.40 3.46
N TYR A 159 5.72 -17.06 3.35
CA TYR A 159 5.65 -18.50 3.12
C TYR A 159 4.40 -18.91 2.34
N ARG A 160 4.45 -20.12 1.76
CA ARG A 160 3.32 -20.74 1.09
C ARG A 160 2.76 -21.90 1.91
N LYS A 161 1.45 -22.01 2.00
CA LYS A 161 0.76 -23.13 2.62
C LYS A 161 -0.35 -23.64 1.69
N GLY A 162 -0.06 -24.68 0.93
CA GLY A 162 -0.99 -25.20 -0.08
C GLY A 162 -1.21 -24.21 -1.21
N ASP A 163 -2.44 -23.77 -1.41
CA ASP A 163 -2.83 -22.79 -2.42
C ASP A 163 -2.88 -21.36 -1.88
N ASP A 164 -2.45 -21.15 -0.65
CA ASP A 164 -2.42 -19.86 0.01
C ASP A 164 -1.00 -19.34 0.21
N VAL A 165 -0.87 -18.01 0.18
CA VAL A 165 0.37 -17.27 0.45
C VAL A 165 0.15 -16.36 1.65
N TYR A 166 1.11 -16.36 2.55
CA TYR A 166 1.11 -15.54 3.74
C TYR A 166 2.34 -14.65 3.77
N VAL A 167 2.15 -13.38 4.11
CA VAL A 167 3.24 -12.46 4.41
C VAL A 167 2.93 -11.81 5.75
N GLU A 168 3.80 -11.99 6.72
CA GLU A 168 3.65 -11.46 8.08
C GLU A 168 4.67 -10.36 8.32
N VAL A 169 4.23 -9.27 8.90
CA VAL A 169 5.09 -8.24 9.49
C VAL A 169 4.91 -8.33 11.00
N ARG A 170 5.99 -8.68 11.68
CA ARG A 170 6.04 -8.84 13.14
C ARG A 170 6.93 -7.77 13.73
N ASP A 171 6.47 -7.12 14.77
CA ASP A 171 7.25 -6.20 15.59
C ASP A 171 7.24 -6.61 17.07
N ASN A 172 8.27 -6.23 17.80
CA ASN A 172 8.39 -6.41 19.23
C ASN A 172 8.03 -5.14 20.03
N GLY A 173 7.14 -4.32 19.48
CA GLY A 173 6.72 -3.06 20.09
C GLY A 173 5.75 -3.23 21.26
N LEU A 174 5.06 -2.13 21.59
CA LEU A 174 4.14 -2.11 22.76
C LEU A 174 2.88 -2.99 22.60
N GLY A 175 2.58 -3.44 21.38
CA GLY A 175 1.34 -4.16 21.09
C GLY A 175 0.08 -3.30 21.30
N MET A 176 -1.06 -3.97 21.22
CA MET A 176 -2.38 -3.35 21.35
C MET A 176 -3.33 -4.23 22.15
N PRO A 177 -4.28 -3.65 22.91
CA PRO A 177 -5.33 -4.42 23.56
C PRO A 177 -6.33 -4.97 22.52
N ASP A 178 -6.96 -6.10 22.83
CA ASP A 178 -7.89 -6.83 21.93
C ASP A 178 -9.00 -5.94 21.37
N GLU A 179 -9.56 -5.05 22.18
CA GLU A 179 -10.62 -4.11 21.77
C GLU A 179 -10.16 -3.18 20.63
N MET A 180 -8.85 -2.86 20.58
CA MET A 180 -8.27 -2.02 19.55
C MET A 180 -7.99 -2.81 18.27
N VAL A 181 -7.56 -4.07 18.41
CA VAL A 181 -7.36 -5.01 17.29
C VAL A 181 -8.66 -5.22 16.53
N ASP A 182 -9.76 -5.52 17.24
CA ASP A 182 -11.08 -5.73 16.65
C ASP A 182 -11.60 -4.48 15.90
N ALA A 183 -11.25 -3.29 16.40
CA ALA A 183 -11.67 -2.03 15.79
C ALA A 183 -10.87 -1.66 14.53
N LEU A 184 -9.63 -2.19 14.35
CA LEU A 184 -8.74 -1.79 13.24
C LEU A 184 -9.24 -2.23 11.88
N LEU A 185 -9.88 -3.39 11.76
CA LEU A 185 -10.38 -3.95 10.50
C LEU A 185 -11.88 -3.72 10.31
N THR A 186 -12.56 -3.07 11.28
CA THR A 186 -13.97 -2.71 11.18
C THR A 186 -14.13 -1.24 10.77
N GLU A 187 -15.15 -0.94 9.96
CA GLU A 187 -15.45 0.43 9.50
C GLU A 187 -15.96 1.38 10.61
N ASN A 188 -15.95 0.96 11.88
CA ASN A 188 -16.42 1.75 12.99
C ASN A 188 -15.51 2.96 13.28
N ASN A 189 -15.87 4.09 12.69
CA ASN A 189 -15.17 5.38 12.67
C ASN A 189 -14.91 6.03 14.04
N ARG A 190 -15.27 5.41 15.18
CA ARG A 190 -15.20 6.04 16.50
C ARG A 190 -13.81 6.07 17.15
N VAL A 191 -12.86 5.24 16.68
CA VAL A 191 -11.52 5.13 17.28
C VAL A 191 -10.45 5.91 16.48
N ARG A 192 -10.80 6.52 15.35
CA ARG A 192 -9.87 7.17 14.39
C ARG A 192 -9.40 8.57 14.79
N LYS A 193 -8.98 8.80 16.04
CA LYS A 193 -8.55 10.15 16.44
C LYS A 193 -7.14 10.56 15.95
N HIS A 194 -6.30 9.65 15.45
CA HIS A 194 -4.91 9.99 15.03
C HIS A 194 -4.38 9.13 13.87
N GLY A 195 -5.11 8.97 12.76
CA GLY A 195 -4.52 8.42 11.52
C GLY A 195 -4.19 6.92 11.51
N SER A 196 -4.23 6.24 12.64
CA SER A 196 -3.94 4.81 12.77
C SER A 196 -5.09 3.96 12.26
N GLY A 197 -4.79 2.91 11.54
CA GLY A 197 -5.75 1.95 11.01
C GLY A 197 -6.31 2.27 9.62
N VAL A 198 -6.24 3.52 9.12
CA VAL A 198 -6.67 3.85 7.74
C VAL A 198 -5.83 3.10 6.71
N GLY A 199 -4.53 2.97 6.94
CA GLY A 199 -3.63 2.21 6.05
C GLY A 199 -3.95 0.73 6.00
N LEU A 200 -4.15 0.09 7.16
CA LEU A 200 -4.42 -1.34 7.26
C LEU A 200 -5.79 -1.71 6.70
N ILE A 201 -6.86 -0.97 7.05
CA ILE A 201 -8.20 -1.22 6.51
C ILE A 201 -8.24 -1.05 4.99
N ASN A 202 -7.51 -0.05 4.45
CA ASN A 202 -7.41 0.13 3.00
C ASN A 202 -6.71 -1.05 2.33
N VAL A 203 -5.63 -1.59 2.92
CA VAL A 203 -4.96 -2.80 2.43
C VAL A 203 -5.92 -4.00 2.46
N HIS A 204 -6.60 -4.22 3.60
CA HIS A 204 -7.58 -5.29 3.76
C HIS A 204 -8.65 -5.24 2.67
N ASN A 205 -9.27 -4.08 2.49
CA ASN A 205 -10.33 -3.87 1.50
C ASN A 205 -9.83 -4.04 0.06
N ARG A 206 -8.61 -3.58 -0.26
CA ARG A 206 -8.01 -3.74 -1.60
C ARG A 206 -7.74 -5.20 -1.93
N ILE A 207 -7.28 -5.99 -0.96
CA ILE A 207 -7.05 -7.42 -1.13
C ILE A 207 -8.41 -8.12 -1.34
N ARG A 208 -9.41 -7.87 -0.48
CA ARG A 208 -10.75 -8.46 -0.59
C ARG A 208 -11.45 -8.08 -1.88
N LEU A 209 -11.34 -6.83 -2.32
CA LEU A 209 -11.91 -6.39 -3.59
C LEU A 209 -11.32 -7.16 -4.77
N ARG A 210 -10.04 -7.55 -4.68
CA ARG A 210 -9.33 -8.20 -5.77
C ARG A 210 -9.46 -9.72 -5.78
N PHE A 211 -9.35 -10.34 -4.62
CA PHE A 211 -9.27 -11.79 -4.49
C PHE A 211 -10.54 -12.40 -3.83
N GLY A 212 -11.42 -11.58 -3.27
CA GLY A 212 -12.60 -12.05 -2.54
C GLY A 212 -12.29 -12.56 -1.13
N GLU A 213 -13.30 -13.14 -0.47
CA GLU A 213 -13.12 -13.84 0.79
C GLU A 213 -12.55 -15.25 0.55
N PRO A 214 -11.69 -15.80 1.45
CA PRO A 214 -11.38 -15.30 2.80
C PRO A 214 -10.13 -14.39 2.88
N TYR A 215 -9.62 -13.89 1.76
CA TYR A 215 -8.36 -13.15 1.69
C TYR A 215 -8.43 -11.77 2.34
N GLY A 216 -7.28 -11.24 2.77
CA GLY A 216 -7.21 -9.94 3.45
C GLY A 216 -6.11 -9.87 4.50
N LEU A 217 -6.35 -9.10 5.55
CA LEU A 217 -5.45 -8.98 6.70
C LEU A 217 -6.03 -9.70 7.92
N GLU A 218 -5.12 -10.29 8.69
CA GLU A 218 -5.32 -10.79 10.04
C GLU A 218 -4.35 -10.05 10.96
N ILE A 219 -4.77 -9.71 12.17
CA ILE A 219 -3.96 -9.00 13.15
C ILE A 219 -3.97 -9.76 14.47
N ASP A 220 -2.78 -10.09 14.95
CA ASP A 220 -2.54 -10.66 16.28
C ASP A 220 -1.67 -9.67 17.05
N SER A 221 -2.09 -9.23 18.22
CA SER A 221 -1.33 -8.31 19.04
C SER A 221 -1.53 -8.62 20.52
N CYS A 222 -0.45 -8.49 21.30
CA CYS A 222 -0.49 -8.62 22.74
C CYS A 222 0.25 -7.44 23.36
N LEU A 223 -0.34 -6.87 24.41
CA LEU A 223 0.23 -5.71 25.08
C LEU A 223 1.61 -6.07 25.64
N ASP A 224 2.60 -5.22 25.42
CA ASP A 224 4.00 -5.38 25.81
C ASP A 224 4.75 -6.55 25.14
N GLU A 225 4.12 -7.24 24.16
CA GLU A 225 4.77 -8.33 23.41
C GLU A 225 4.96 -8.03 21.92
N GLY A 226 4.18 -7.05 21.39
CA GLY A 226 4.27 -6.61 20.00
C GLY A 226 3.04 -6.94 19.17
N THR A 227 3.19 -6.75 17.85
CA THR A 227 2.10 -6.95 16.89
C THR A 227 2.57 -7.79 15.70
N THR A 228 1.71 -8.68 15.24
CA THR A 228 1.85 -9.42 13.99
C THR A 228 0.68 -9.06 13.07
N VAL A 229 0.96 -8.47 11.93
CA VAL A 229 -0.03 -8.24 10.87
C VAL A 229 0.26 -9.20 9.73
N ARG A 230 -0.71 -10.05 9.39
CA ARG A 230 -0.59 -11.08 8.37
C ARG A 230 -1.44 -10.73 7.15
N ILE A 231 -0.82 -10.77 5.98
CA ILE A 231 -1.48 -10.74 4.68
C ILE A 231 -1.77 -12.16 4.26
N HIS A 232 -3.02 -12.46 3.90
CA HIS A 232 -3.46 -13.73 3.33
C HIS A 232 -3.91 -13.52 1.89
N LEU A 233 -3.29 -14.24 0.94
CA LEU A 233 -3.53 -14.17 -0.49
C LEU A 233 -3.67 -15.57 -1.10
N PRO A 234 -4.37 -15.72 -2.25
CA PRO A 234 -4.28 -16.95 -3.04
C PRO A 234 -2.93 -17.02 -3.75
N TYR A 235 -2.40 -18.24 -3.94
CA TYR A 235 -1.26 -18.44 -4.82
C TYR A 235 -1.70 -18.41 -6.27
N ILE A 236 -1.45 -17.30 -6.95
CA ILE A 236 -1.67 -17.12 -8.40
C ILE A 236 -0.33 -16.76 -9.01
N ALA A 237 0.17 -17.60 -9.94
CA ALA A 237 1.45 -17.35 -10.59
C ALA A 237 1.43 -16.02 -11.36
N TYR A 238 2.48 -15.23 -11.20
CA TYR A 238 2.61 -13.94 -11.89
C TYR A 238 2.93 -14.17 -13.37
N SER A 239 1.96 -13.85 -14.22
CA SER A 239 2.07 -13.89 -15.68
C SER A 239 1.26 -12.75 -16.30
N PRO A 240 1.54 -12.35 -17.56
CA PRO A 240 0.72 -11.36 -18.25
C PRO A 240 -0.76 -11.74 -18.28
N GLU A 241 -1.08 -13.00 -18.55
CA GLU A 241 -2.45 -13.52 -18.61
C GLU A 241 -3.17 -13.40 -17.25
N ASN A 242 -2.52 -13.83 -16.17
CA ASN A 242 -3.11 -13.75 -14.83
C ASN A 242 -3.26 -12.31 -14.33
N THR A 243 -2.36 -11.41 -14.72
CA THR A 243 -2.45 -9.98 -14.33
C THR A 243 -3.54 -9.22 -15.07
N GLU A 244 -3.96 -9.67 -16.26
CA GLU A 244 -5.08 -9.10 -17.01
C GLU A 244 -6.43 -9.60 -16.50
N LEU A 245 -6.50 -10.84 -16.01
CA LEU A 245 -7.69 -11.43 -15.42
C LEU A 245 -7.99 -10.92 -14.01
N LEU A 246 -6.95 -10.55 -13.29
CA LEU A 246 -7.00 -9.95 -11.97
C LEU A 246 -7.10 -8.41 -12.06
#